data_5124ef92edfa21b4127f0655e0a58538
#
_entry.id   5124ef92edfa21b4127f0655e0a58538
#
_cell.length_a   1.000
_cell.length_b   1.000
_cell.length_c   1.000
_cell.angle_alpha   90.00
_cell.angle_beta   90.00
_cell.angle_gamma   90.00
#
_symmetry.space_group_name_H-M   'P 1'
#
loop_
_entity.id
_entity.type
_entity.pdbx_description
1 polymer ?
#
loop_
_entity_poly.entity_id
_entity_poly.type
_entity_poly.pdbx_seq_one_letter_code
_entity_poly.pdbx_strand_id
1 'polypeptide(L)'
;LFKIKINLIPRGKLGGVQGLVTPRTMTSIAPSKGLSNEPGQNSCFLNSALQVLWHLDIFRRSFRQLTSHKCMEDSCIFCALKSIFAQFQFSSERVLPSDALRSALAKTFQDEQRFQLGIMDDAAECFENLLMRIHFHISAESREDICTAKHCIPHQKFAMTLFEQCVCNSCGATSDPLPFIQMVHYISTTSLCNQAVRMLECREKPTPDMFGELLRNASNMGDLRNCPSNCGEVLRIRRVLMNSPEIVSIGLVWDSDHSDLVEDVIHSLGTCLRLGDLFYRVTEERARQAELYLVGMVCYYGKHYSTFFFQTKIRKWMYFDDAHVKEGLIPVFVVLKSKC
;
A
#
# COMPACT_ATOMS: atom_id res chain seq x y z
N LEU A 1 -12.61 -14.42 2.26
CA LEU A 1 -12.14 -13.09 2.67
C LEU A 1 -11.14 -12.60 1.63
N PHE A 2 -11.44 -11.46 0.99
CA PHE A 2 -10.51 -10.77 0.08
C PHE A 2 -9.89 -9.60 0.83
N LYS A 3 -8.58 -9.45 0.76
CA LYS A 3 -7.88 -8.24 1.18
C LYS A 3 -7.17 -7.68 -0.04
N ILE A 4 -7.30 -6.40 -0.28
CA ILE A 4 -6.67 -5.72 -1.42
C ILE A 4 -5.81 -4.59 -0.87
N LYS A 5 -4.55 -4.55 -1.27
CA LYS A 5 -3.66 -3.42 -1.05
C LYS A 5 -3.31 -2.78 -2.38
N ILE A 6 -3.53 -1.48 -2.47
CA ILE A 6 -3.33 -0.70 -3.68
C ILE A 6 -2.14 0.24 -3.47
N ASN A 7 -1.22 0.27 -4.42
CA ASN A 7 -0.09 1.19 -4.42
C ASN A 7 -0.21 2.12 -5.61
N LEU A 8 -0.13 3.41 -5.36
CA LEU A 8 -0.34 4.49 -6.32
C LEU A 8 0.88 5.41 -6.34
N ILE A 9 1.28 5.84 -7.53
CA ILE A 9 2.37 6.82 -7.71
C ILE A 9 1.97 7.92 -8.69
N PRO A 10 2.51 9.14 -8.58
CA PRO A 10 2.28 10.23 -9.50
C PRO A 10 2.72 9.89 -10.93
N ARG A 11 1.99 10.39 -11.93
CA ARG A 11 2.23 10.13 -13.36
C ARG A 11 3.68 10.40 -13.81
N GLY A 12 4.28 11.51 -13.38
CA GLY A 12 5.65 11.88 -13.75
C GLY A 12 6.74 10.96 -13.22
N LYS A 13 6.44 10.05 -12.27
CA LYS A 13 7.38 9.11 -11.66
C LYS A 13 7.30 7.70 -12.26
N LEU A 14 6.40 7.48 -13.21
CA LEU A 14 6.30 6.22 -13.96
C LEU A 14 7.40 6.04 -15.02
N GLY A 15 8.43 6.91 -15.04
CA GLY A 15 9.57 6.77 -15.94
C GLY A 15 9.27 7.13 -17.40
N GLY A 16 8.47 8.17 -17.62
CA GLY A 16 8.25 8.72 -18.95
C GLY A 16 9.50 9.42 -19.46
N VAL A 17 10.30 8.76 -20.28
CA VAL A 17 11.29 9.39 -21.14
C VAL A 17 10.55 9.90 -22.35
N GLN A 18 10.19 11.18 -22.36
CA GLN A 18 9.99 11.91 -23.62
C GLN A 18 11.39 12.29 -24.13
N GLY A 19 11.97 11.41 -24.92
CA GLY A 19 13.19 11.62 -25.66
C GLY A 19 13.30 10.47 -26.65
N LEU A 20 13.58 10.80 -27.90
CA LEU A 20 13.87 9.85 -28.98
C LEU A 20 14.82 8.76 -28.48
N VAL A 21 14.29 7.62 -28.10
CA VAL A 21 15.05 6.43 -27.80
C VAL A 21 14.91 5.53 -29.01
N THR A 22 16.00 5.41 -29.75
CA THR A 22 16.23 4.27 -30.64
C THR A 22 15.80 2.99 -29.93
N PRO A 23 15.13 2.05 -30.61
CA PRO A 23 14.70 0.80 -29.97
C PRO A 23 15.94 0.05 -29.47
N ARG A 24 16.21 0.15 -28.17
CA ARG A 24 17.14 -0.78 -27.53
C ARG A 24 16.50 -2.15 -27.63
N THR A 25 17.20 -3.05 -28.27
CA THR A 25 16.83 -4.45 -28.44
C THR A 25 16.33 -5.01 -27.10
N MET A 26 15.23 -5.73 -27.11
CA MET A 26 14.51 -6.32 -25.95
C MET A 26 15.33 -7.31 -25.10
N THR A 27 16.61 -7.51 -25.42
CA THR A 27 17.53 -8.49 -24.81
C THR A 27 18.11 -8.09 -23.45
N SER A 28 17.83 -6.89 -22.92
CA SER A 28 18.46 -6.40 -21.69
C SER A 28 17.55 -6.31 -20.45
N ILE A 29 16.31 -6.77 -20.50
CA ILE A 29 15.41 -6.78 -19.34
C ILE A 29 15.53 -8.14 -18.66
N ALA A 30 16.18 -8.17 -17.49
CA ALA A 30 16.22 -9.38 -16.67
C ALA A 30 14.79 -9.86 -16.39
N PRO A 31 14.48 -11.16 -16.55
CA PRO A 31 13.17 -11.71 -16.30
C PRO A 31 12.78 -11.47 -14.83
N SER A 32 11.49 -11.24 -14.59
CA SER A 32 10.95 -11.16 -13.23
C SER A 32 11.14 -12.48 -12.50
N LYS A 33 11.46 -12.42 -11.22
CA LYS A 33 11.76 -13.58 -10.38
C LYS A 33 10.64 -13.85 -9.40
N GLY A 34 10.34 -15.14 -9.19
CA GLY A 34 9.48 -15.61 -8.12
C GLY A 34 10.20 -15.71 -6.78
N LEU A 35 9.46 -16.04 -5.76
CA LEU A 35 9.94 -16.32 -4.41
C LEU A 35 9.45 -17.70 -3.97
N SER A 36 10.31 -18.49 -3.34
CA SER A 36 9.95 -19.81 -2.87
C SER A 36 8.96 -19.73 -1.70
N ASN A 37 8.10 -20.73 -1.62
CA ASN A 37 7.18 -20.93 -0.51
C ASN A 37 6.90 -22.44 -0.40
N GLU A 38 7.76 -23.14 0.30
CA GLU A 38 7.64 -24.58 0.46
C GLU A 38 6.45 -24.95 1.36
N PRO A 39 5.91 -26.18 1.22
CA PRO A 39 4.80 -26.62 2.06
C PRO A 39 5.09 -26.43 3.55
N GLY A 40 4.17 -25.75 4.25
CA GLY A 40 4.29 -25.43 5.67
C GLY A 40 5.02 -24.13 6.01
N GLN A 41 5.66 -23.46 5.06
CA GLN A 41 6.29 -22.14 5.31
C GLN A 41 5.27 -21.01 5.48
N ASN A 42 4.18 -21.05 4.73
CA ASN A 42 3.12 -20.03 4.76
C ASN A 42 3.65 -18.60 4.61
N SER A 43 4.60 -18.38 3.68
CA SER A 43 5.31 -17.12 3.47
C SER A 43 4.70 -16.24 2.37
N CYS A 44 3.57 -16.62 1.79
CA CYS A 44 2.94 -15.89 0.67
C CYS A 44 2.66 -14.41 0.99
N PHE A 45 2.31 -14.08 2.24
CA PHE A 45 2.10 -12.71 2.68
C PHE A 45 3.37 -11.87 2.60
N LEU A 46 4.51 -12.41 3.05
CA LEU A 46 5.82 -11.77 2.96
C LEU A 46 6.29 -11.69 1.51
N ASN A 47 6.15 -12.77 0.75
CA ASN A 47 6.52 -12.81 -0.67
C ASN A 47 5.78 -11.73 -1.45
N SER A 48 4.49 -11.55 -1.20
CA SER A 48 3.68 -10.52 -1.84
C SER A 48 4.13 -9.11 -1.46
N ALA A 49 4.39 -8.84 -0.18
CA ALA A 49 4.92 -7.55 0.28
C ALA A 49 6.30 -7.26 -0.32
N LEU A 50 7.15 -8.27 -0.40
CA LEU A 50 8.51 -8.17 -0.94
C LEU A 50 8.52 -7.88 -2.45
N GLN A 51 7.63 -8.53 -3.22
CA GLN A 51 7.46 -8.23 -4.65
C GLN A 51 7.07 -6.77 -4.88
N VAL A 52 6.16 -6.22 -4.08
CA VAL A 52 5.79 -4.80 -4.15
C VAL A 52 7.01 -3.91 -3.88
N LEU A 53 7.73 -4.14 -2.78
CA LEU A 53 8.90 -3.32 -2.42
C LEU A 53 9.99 -3.37 -3.48
N TRP A 54 10.25 -4.55 -4.07
CA TRP A 54 11.23 -4.71 -5.12
C TRP A 54 10.85 -3.97 -6.41
N HIS A 55 9.58 -4.03 -6.81
CA HIS A 55 9.14 -3.44 -8.08
C HIS A 55 8.81 -1.94 -7.98
N LEU A 56 8.66 -1.37 -6.78
CA LEU A 56 8.56 0.06 -6.56
C LEU A 56 9.94 0.73 -6.81
N ASP A 57 10.20 1.14 -8.04
CA ASP A 57 11.48 1.71 -8.49
C ASP A 57 11.99 2.84 -7.59
N ILE A 58 11.09 3.73 -7.17
CA ILE A 58 11.42 4.88 -6.32
C ILE A 58 11.97 4.41 -4.97
N PHE A 59 11.30 3.43 -4.34
CA PHE A 59 11.76 2.84 -3.09
C PHE A 59 13.06 2.05 -3.29
N ARG A 60 13.06 1.12 -4.25
CA ARG A 60 14.20 0.23 -4.52
C ARG A 60 15.51 1.01 -4.74
N ARG A 61 15.48 2.05 -5.59
CA ARG A 61 16.66 2.87 -5.88
C ARG A 61 17.17 3.58 -4.63
N SER A 62 16.28 4.21 -3.88
CA SER A 62 16.64 4.91 -2.64
C SER A 62 17.16 3.94 -1.59
N PHE A 63 16.53 2.79 -1.40
CA PHE A 63 16.96 1.78 -0.44
C PHE A 63 18.35 1.21 -0.76
N ARG A 64 18.65 1.00 -2.05
CA ARG A 64 19.97 0.52 -2.46
C ARG A 64 21.10 1.50 -2.18
N GLN A 65 20.82 2.80 -2.16
CA GLN A 65 21.82 3.84 -1.86
C GLN A 65 22.17 3.93 -0.38
N LEU A 66 21.34 3.40 0.51
CA LEU A 66 21.65 3.36 1.94
C LEU A 66 22.83 2.41 2.20
N THR A 67 23.90 2.92 2.77
CA THR A 67 25.13 2.15 3.05
C THR A 67 25.31 1.85 4.53
N SER A 68 24.73 2.66 5.41
CA SER A 68 24.86 2.52 6.87
C SER A 68 23.51 2.30 7.52
N HIS A 69 23.49 1.49 8.58
CA HIS A 69 22.31 1.24 9.40
C HIS A 69 22.72 0.71 10.78
N LYS A 70 21.82 0.82 11.74
CA LYS A 70 21.96 0.15 13.03
C LYS A 70 21.68 -1.35 12.84
N CYS A 71 22.73 -2.16 12.80
CA CYS A 71 22.58 -3.60 12.59
C CYS A 71 22.08 -4.31 13.88
N MET A 72 21.16 -5.25 13.68
CA MET A 72 20.59 -6.10 14.73
C MET A 72 20.95 -7.58 14.53
N GLU A 73 22.11 -7.84 13.94
CA GLU A 73 22.64 -9.19 13.69
C GLU A 73 21.60 -10.12 13.02
N ASP A 74 21.29 -11.25 13.63
CA ASP A 74 20.36 -12.27 13.10
C ASP A 74 18.91 -11.80 12.96
N SER A 75 18.50 -10.76 13.67
CA SER A 75 17.17 -10.14 13.56
C SER A 75 17.16 -8.90 12.66
N CYS A 76 18.27 -8.66 11.94
CA CYS A 76 18.41 -7.46 11.12
C CYS A 76 17.60 -7.56 9.81
N ILE A 77 16.40 -7.02 9.81
CA ILE A 77 15.55 -6.93 8.63
C ILE A 77 16.20 -6.13 7.50
N PHE A 78 16.95 -5.08 7.83
CA PHE A 78 17.68 -4.29 6.85
C PHE A 78 18.71 -5.12 6.08
N CYS A 79 19.55 -5.89 6.78
CA CYS A 79 20.53 -6.79 6.14
C CYS A 79 19.85 -7.85 5.28
N ALA A 80 18.81 -8.50 5.80
CA ALA A 80 18.06 -9.53 5.08
C ALA A 80 17.41 -8.96 3.80
N LEU A 81 16.84 -7.75 3.89
CA LEU A 81 16.23 -7.07 2.74
C LEU A 81 17.29 -6.63 1.70
N LYS A 82 18.46 -6.15 2.14
CA LYS A 82 19.60 -5.86 1.25
C LYS A 82 20.06 -7.12 0.50
N SER A 83 20.15 -8.23 1.21
CA SER A 83 20.58 -9.52 0.64
C SER A 83 19.60 -10.00 -0.44
N ILE A 84 18.30 -10.04 -0.16
CA ILE A 84 17.32 -10.49 -1.15
C ILE A 84 17.23 -9.52 -2.35
N PHE A 85 17.38 -8.21 -2.15
CA PHE A 85 17.43 -7.23 -3.25
C PHE A 85 18.68 -7.44 -4.13
N ALA A 86 19.82 -7.82 -3.55
CA ALA A 86 21.00 -8.21 -4.32
C ALA A 86 20.73 -9.48 -5.15
N GLN A 87 20.05 -10.47 -4.58
CA GLN A 87 19.67 -11.68 -5.32
C GLN A 87 18.69 -11.38 -6.47
N PHE A 88 17.67 -10.54 -6.26
CA PHE A 88 16.80 -10.07 -7.33
C PHE A 88 17.58 -9.42 -8.47
N GLN A 89 18.64 -8.68 -8.16
CA GLN A 89 19.44 -7.96 -9.14
C GLN A 89 20.43 -8.87 -9.90
N PHE A 90 21.12 -9.76 -9.19
CA PHE A 90 22.33 -10.41 -9.69
C PHE A 90 22.26 -11.93 -9.82
N SER A 91 21.33 -12.61 -9.13
CA SER A 91 21.18 -14.05 -9.23
C SER A 91 20.75 -14.47 -10.63
N SER A 92 21.23 -15.62 -11.10
CA SER A 92 20.74 -16.31 -12.30
C SER A 92 19.43 -17.08 -12.06
N GLU A 93 19.13 -17.38 -10.79
CA GLU A 93 17.96 -18.15 -10.40
C GLU A 93 16.65 -17.43 -10.73
N ARG A 94 15.67 -18.19 -11.15
CA ARG A 94 14.31 -17.68 -11.44
C ARG A 94 13.44 -17.58 -10.21
N VAL A 95 13.74 -18.38 -9.19
CA VAL A 95 13.03 -18.43 -7.90
C VAL A 95 14.05 -18.20 -6.81
N LEU A 96 13.79 -17.26 -5.91
CA LEU A 96 14.69 -16.85 -4.84
C LEU A 96 14.11 -17.26 -3.48
N PRO A 97 14.97 -17.67 -2.53
CA PRO A 97 14.52 -17.94 -1.16
C PRO A 97 14.29 -16.63 -0.40
N SER A 98 13.17 -16.53 0.30
CA SER A 98 12.87 -15.40 1.23
C SER A 98 13.12 -15.76 2.71
N ASP A 99 13.71 -16.93 2.98
CA ASP A 99 13.86 -17.51 4.32
C ASP A 99 14.63 -16.61 5.29
N ALA A 100 15.71 -15.99 4.84
CA ALA A 100 16.51 -15.09 5.69
C ALA A 100 15.69 -13.90 6.19
N LEU A 101 14.90 -13.27 5.31
CA LEU A 101 14.00 -12.19 5.68
C LEU A 101 12.85 -12.70 6.54
N ARG A 102 12.31 -13.88 6.23
CA ARG A 102 11.25 -14.52 7.01
C ARG A 102 11.69 -14.80 8.44
N SER A 103 12.92 -15.31 8.62
CA SER A 103 13.50 -15.59 9.93
C SER A 103 13.80 -14.30 10.72
N ALA A 104 14.38 -13.29 10.06
CA ALA A 104 14.64 -12.00 10.70
C ALA A 104 13.33 -11.33 11.18
N LEU A 105 12.27 -11.40 10.37
CA LEU A 105 10.96 -10.88 10.71
C LEU A 105 10.37 -11.60 11.93
N ALA A 106 10.39 -12.93 11.95
CA ALA A 106 9.90 -13.74 13.07
C ALA A 106 10.66 -13.46 14.37
N LYS A 107 12.01 -13.34 14.30
CA LYS A 107 12.84 -12.99 15.46
C LYS A 107 12.54 -11.60 16.00
N THR A 108 12.37 -10.62 15.10
CA THR A 108 12.09 -9.23 15.49
C THR A 108 10.77 -9.09 16.24
N PHE A 109 9.76 -9.88 15.91
CA PHE A 109 8.42 -9.82 16.49
C PHE A 109 8.08 -11.01 17.38
N GLN A 110 9.10 -11.68 17.90
CA GLN A 110 8.93 -12.90 18.72
C GLN A 110 8.10 -12.63 19.98
N ASP A 111 8.39 -11.54 20.68
CA ASP A 111 7.70 -11.17 21.92
C ASP A 111 6.21 -10.81 21.68
N GLU A 112 5.90 -10.29 20.52
CA GLU A 112 4.54 -9.95 20.10
C GLU A 112 3.79 -11.17 19.52
N GLN A 113 4.45 -12.31 19.37
CA GLN A 113 3.93 -13.53 18.75
C GLN A 113 3.39 -13.30 17.31
N ARG A 114 3.98 -12.33 16.59
CA ARG A 114 3.61 -11.99 15.21
C ARG A 114 4.63 -12.54 14.23
N PHE A 115 4.18 -12.74 13.00
CA PHE A 115 5.00 -13.23 11.89
C PHE A 115 5.75 -14.52 12.19
N GLN A 116 5.17 -15.41 13.00
CA GLN A 116 5.79 -16.66 13.42
C GLN A 116 6.06 -17.58 12.23
N LEU A 117 7.17 -18.35 12.31
CA LEU A 117 7.52 -19.31 11.26
C LEU A 117 6.41 -20.37 11.09
N GLY A 118 6.08 -20.68 9.84
CA GLY A 118 5.04 -21.65 9.52
C GLY A 118 3.60 -21.12 9.67
N ILE A 119 3.40 -19.90 10.14
CA ILE A 119 2.08 -19.29 10.28
C ILE A 119 1.93 -18.15 9.27
N MET A 120 0.81 -18.13 8.57
CA MET A 120 0.47 -17.03 7.66
C MET A 120 -0.01 -15.82 8.46
N ASP A 121 0.38 -14.63 7.99
CA ASP A 121 0.01 -13.36 8.61
C ASP A 121 -0.54 -12.37 7.58
N ASP A 122 -0.84 -11.14 7.97
CA ASP A 122 -1.38 -10.11 7.10
C ASP A 122 -0.28 -9.46 6.25
N ALA A 123 -0.47 -9.44 4.93
CA ALA A 123 0.50 -8.86 3.99
C ALA A 123 0.58 -7.33 4.10
N ALA A 124 -0.51 -6.62 4.43
CA ALA A 124 -0.50 -5.17 4.59
C ALA A 124 0.24 -4.78 5.87
N GLU A 125 -0.03 -5.50 6.97
CA GLU A 125 0.69 -5.33 8.22
C GLU A 125 2.18 -5.68 8.07
N CYS A 126 2.50 -6.76 7.37
CA CYS A 126 3.88 -7.13 7.06
C CYS A 126 4.61 -6.01 6.30
N PHE A 127 3.98 -5.47 5.26
CA PHE A 127 4.54 -4.38 4.49
C PHE A 127 4.80 -3.13 5.33
N GLU A 128 3.84 -2.72 6.15
CA GLU A 128 3.97 -1.56 7.04
C GLU A 128 5.06 -1.76 8.07
N ASN A 129 5.10 -2.94 8.70
CA ASN A 129 6.16 -3.29 9.65
C ASN A 129 7.55 -3.35 9.01
N LEU A 130 7.68 -3.84 7.78
CA LEU A 130 8.96 -3.77 7.05
C LEU A 130 9.41 -2.32 6.86
N LEU A 131 8.52 -1.41 6.48
CA LEU A 131 8.83 0.02 6.34
C LEU A 131 9.26 0.62 7.67
N MET A 132 8.53 0.35 8.76
CA MET A 132 8.86 0.87 10.08
C MET A 132 10.18 0.31 10.62
N ARG A 133 10.49 -0.97 10.37
CA ARG A 133 11.79 -1.54 10.74
C ARG A 133 12.94 -0.92 9.95
N ILE A 134 12.76 -0.61 8.67
CA ILE A 134 13.74 0.18 7.92
C ILE A 134 13.98 1.53 8.59
N HIS A 135 12.91 2.24 9.00
CA HIS A 135 13.04 3.50 9.75
C HIS A 135 13.93 3.34 10.99
N PHE A 136 13.66 2.36 11.85
CA PHE A 136 14.43 2.13 13.07
C PHE A 136 15.91 1.73 12.82
N HIS A 137 16.21 1.14 11.68
CA HIS A 137 17.57 0.80 11.29
C HIS A 137 18.38 2.01 10.82
N ILE A 138 17.73 3.05 10.27
CA ILE A 138 18.41 4.17 9.61
C ILE A 138 18.23 5.52 10.30
N SER A 139 17.23 5.66 11.17
CA SER A 139 16.96 6.88 11.94
C SER A 139 17.42 6.72 13.39
N ALA A 140 17.97 7.79 13.94
CA ALA A 140 18.27 7.85 15.37
C ALA A 140 17.01 8.14 16.22
N GLU A 141 15.92 8.53 15.58
CA GLU A 141 14.65 8.85 16.22
C GLU A 141 13.90 7.57 16.57
N SER A 142 13.57 7.42 17.84
CA SER A 142 12.87 6.22 18.37
C SER A 142 11.35 6.31 18.27
N ARG A 143 10.79 7.47 17.83
CA ARG A 143 9.35 7.69 17.73
C ARG A 143 8.88 7.54 16.29
N GLU A 144 7.80 6.79 16.11
CA GLU A 144 7.15 6.59 14.82
C GLU A 144 6.47 7.86 14.30
N ASP A 145 6.00 8.70 15.23
CA ASP A 145 5.16 9.87 14.91
C ASP A 145 5.92 11.10 14.43
N ILE A 146 7.23 11.15 14.63
CA ILE A 146 8.04 12.32 14.25
C ILE A 146 9.37 11.84 13.69
N CYS A 147 9.51 11.89 12.38
CA CYS A 147 10.78 11.65 11.70
C CYS A 147 11.17 12.84 10.83
N THR A 148 12.23 13.52 11.25
CA THR A 148 12.80 14.67 10.52
C THR A 148 13.98 14.29 9.62
N ALA A 149 14.40 13.02 9.69
CA ALA A 149 15.56 12.52 8.96
C ALA A 149 15.30 12.51 7.44
N LYS A 150 16.00 13.38 6.70
CA LYS A 150 15.88 13.48 5.23
C LYS A 150 16.29 12.20 4.48
N HIS A 151 17.05 11.32 5.11
CA HIS A 151 17.46 10.03 4.54
C HIS A 151 16.52 8.88 4.91
N CYS A 152 15.49 9.13 5.72
CA CYS A 152 14.53 8.11 6.10
C CYS A 152 13.58 7.81 4.94
N ILE A 153 13.88 6.76 4.19
CA ILE A 153 13.15 6.39 2.99
C ILE A 153 11.66 6.08 3.26
N PRO A 154 11.28 5.32 4.31
CA PRO A 154 9.88 5.09 4.60
C PRO A 154 9.10 6.40 4.75
N HIS A 155 9.59 7.34 5.57
CA HIS A 155 8.94 8.62 5.79
C HIS A 155 8.93 9.50 4.55
N GLN A 156 10.03 9.55 3.79
CA GLN A 156 10.11 10.35 2.57
C GLN A 156 9.24 9.84 1.42
N LYS A 157 9.03 8.52 1.33
CA LYS A 157 8.34 7.92 0.18
C LYS A 157 6.88 7.58 0.45
N PHE A 158 6.55 7.09 1.64
CA PHE A 158 5.25 6.52 1.96
C PHE A 158 4.46 7.29 3.00
N ALA A 159 5.12 8.02 3.91
CA ALA A 159 4.41 8.62 5.02
C ALA A 159 3.38 9.66 4.56
N MET A 160 2.15 9.46 5.00
CA MET A 160 1.07 10.43 4.93
C MET A 160 0.98 11.13 6.28
N THR A 161 1.40 12.39 6.34
CA THR A 161 1.26 13.24 7.52
C THR A 161 -0.12 13.85 7.50
N LEU A 162 -0.93 13.44 8.45
CA LEU A 162 -2.35 13.78 8.52
C LEU A 162 -2.66 14.51 9.83
N PHE A 163 -3.73 15.27 9.83
CA PHE A 163 -4.43 15.58 11.06
C PHE A 163 -5.94 15.35 10.91
N GLU A 164 -6.56 14.97 12.02
CA GLU A 164 -8.00 14.83 12.15
C GLU A 164 -8.58 16.05 12.87
N GLN A 165 -9.70 16.55 12.40
CA GLN A 165 -10.42 17.65 13.00
C GLN A 165 -11.91 17.54 12.74
N CYS A 166 -12.71 17.88 13.74
CA CYS A 166 -14.16 18.07 13.61
C CYS A 166 -14.46 19.58 13.50
N VAL A 167 -15.36 19.91 12.60
CA VAL A 167 -15.84 21.29 12.42
C VAL A 167 -17.36 21.28 12.44
N CYS A 168 -17.95 22.01 13.38
CA CYS A 168 -19.39 22.16 13.48
C CYS A 168 -19.88 23.30 12.59
N ASN A 169 -20.73 22.99 11.64
CA ASN A 169 -21.29 24.00 10.74
C ASN A 169 -22.41 24.81 11.41
N SER A 170 -23.02 24.29 12.48
CA SER A 170 -24.12 24.95 13.19
C SER A 170 -23.64 26.02 14.18
N CYS A 171 -22.60 25.75 14.95
CA CYS A 171 -22.10 26.68 15.98
C CYS A 171 -20.68 27.19 15.72
N GLY A 172 -20.02 26.73 14.66
CA GLY A 172 -18.65 27.14 14.31
C GLY A 172 -17.54 26.52 15.18
N ALA A 173 -17.88 25.71 16.19
CA ALA A 173 -16.88 25.09 17.05
C ALA A 173 -16.01 24.10 16.30
N THR A 174 -14.72 24.07 16.62
CA THR A 174 -13.75 23.12 16.06
C THR A 174 -13.07 22.34 17.17
N SER A 175 -12.77 21.06 16.92
CA SER A 175 -11.88 20.30 17.80
C SER A 175 -10.42 20.70 17.57
N ASP A 176 -9.57 20.42 18.55
CA ASP A 176 -8.14 20.52 18.35
C ASP A 176 -7.70 19.54 17.23
N PRO A 177 -6.78 19.94 16.35
CA PRO A 177 -6.25 19.06 15.35
C PRO A 177 -5.40 17.96 16.01
N LEU A 178 -5.72 16.70 15.71
CA LEU A 178 -4.96 15.53 16.16
C LEU A 178 -4.02 15.07 15.05
N PRO A 179 -2.70 15.36 15.14
CA PRO A 179 -1.74 14.94 14.13
C PRO A 179 -1.35 13.47 14.28
N PHE A 180 -1.15 12.79 13.14
CA PHE A 180 -0.62 11.44 13.08
C PHE A 180 0.05 11.15 11.74
N ILE A 181 0.85 10.08 11.68
CA ILE A 181 1.51 9.61 10.47
C ILE A 181 1.05 8.17 10.20
N GLN A 182 0.79 7.87 8.93
CA GLN A 182 0.47 6.52 8.49
C GLN A 182 1.23 6.18 7.20
N MET A 183 1.66 4.93 7.07
CA MET A 183 2.29 4.40 5.85
C MET A 183 1.28 3.74 4.92
N VAL A 184 0.16 3.29 5.46
CA VAL A 184 -0.95 2.68 4.74
C VAL A 184 -2.26 3.31 5.20
N HIS A 185 -3.06 3.80 4.26
CA HIS A 185 -4.39 4.33 4.53
C HIS A 185 -5.41 3.20 4.51
N TYR A 186 -5.90 2.82 5.69
CA TYR A 186 -6.86 1.71 5.83
C TYR A 186 -8.30 2.19 5.66
N ILE A 187 -9.06 1.46 4.86
CA ILE A 187 -10.46 1.74 4.55
C ILE A 187 -11.28 0.46 4.68
N SER A 188 -12.40 0.53 5.41
CA SER A 188 -13.35 -0.55 5.54
C SER A 188 -14.04 -0.84 4.20
N THR A 189 -14.02 -2.10 3.79
CA THR A 189 -14.73 -2.53 2.56
C THR A 189 -16.24 -2.48 2.74
N THR A 190 -16.76 -2.77 3.93
CA THR A 190 -18.17 -2.61 4.26
C THR A 190 -18.61 -1.16 4.08
N SER A 191 -17.82 -0.20 4.57
CA SER A 191 -18.08 1.22 4.37
C SER A 191 -18.06 1.62 2.90
N LEU A 192 -17.11 1.08 2.13
CA LEU A 192 -17.02 1.33 0.68
C LEU A 192 -18.24 0.78 -0.08
N CYS A 193 -18.66 -0.44 0.22
CA CYS A 193 -19.89 -1.03 -0.33
C CYS A 193 -21.13 -0.21 0.00
N ASN A 194 -21.26 0.21 1.25
CA ASN A 194 -22.40 1.02 1.68
C ASN A 194 -22.46 2.36 0.93
N GLN A 195 -21.32 2.95 0.56
CA GLN A 195 -21.29 4.13 -0.29
C GLN A 195 -21.75 3.81 -1.71
N ALA A 196 -21.28 2.72 -2.30
CA ALA A 196 -21.70 2.29 -3.63
C ALA A 196 -23.22 2.02 -3.68
N VAL A 197 -23.78 1.34 -2.67
CA VAL A 197 -25.22 1.07 -2.56
C VAL A 197 -26.03 2.37 -2.47
N ARG A 198 -25.61 3.33 -1.63
CA ARG A 198 -26.27 4.64 -1.53
C ARG A 198 -26.30 5.40 -2.85
N MET A 199 -25.23 5.33 -3.63
CA MET A 199 -25.18 5.93 -4.97
C MET A 199 -26.21 5.27 -5.90
N LEU A 200 -26.28 3.93 -5.88
CA LEU A 200 -27.27 3.19 -6.67
C LEU A 200 -28.73 3.54 -6.28
N GLU A 201 -29.00 3.73 -4.98
CA GLU A 201 -30.30 4.21 -4.50
C GLU A 201 -30.66 5.61 -5.03
N CYS A 202 -29.64 6.47 -5.19
CA CYS A 202 -29.77 7.79 -5.83
C CYS A 202 -29.80 7.71 -7.38
N ARG A 203 -29.80 6.52 -7.97
CA ARG A 203 -29.70 6.25 -9.41
C ARG A 203 -28.38 6.72 -10.03
N GLU A 204 -27.33 6.87 -9.23
CA GLU A 204 -25.98 7.13 -9.68
C GLU A 204 -25.19 5.82 -9.67
N LYS A 205 -24.66 5.44 -10.82
CA LYS A 205 -23.81 4.24 -10.90
C LYS A 205 -22.37 4.63 -10.55
N PRO A 206 -21.71 3.94 -9.57
CA PRO A 206 -20.31 4.17 -9.29
C PRO A 206 -19.46 3.97 -10.54
N THR A 207 -18.60 4.92 -10.84
CA THR A 207 -17.62 4.84 -11.93
C THR A 207 -16.20 4.86 -11.39
N PRO A 208 -15.22 4.34 -12.13
CA PRO A 208 -13.81 4.40 -11.70
C PRO A 208 -13.29 5.81 -11.41
N ASP A 209 -13.84 6.83 -12.05
CA ASP A 209 -13.46 8.24 -11.83
C ASP A 209 -13.85 8.75 -10.45
N MET A 210 -14.87 8.16 -9.83
CA MET A 210 -15.36 8.48 -8.49
C MET A 210 -14.59 7.74 -7.39
N PHE A 211 -13.62 6.90 -7.74
CA PHE A 211 -12.96 6.01 -6.79
C PHE A 211 -12.34 6.76 -5.60
N GLY A 212 -11.65 7.87 -5.83
CA GLY A 212 -11.07 8.67 -4.76
C GLY A 212 -12.12 9.22 -3.79
N GLU A 213 -13.24 9.72 -4.31
CA GLU A 213 -14.35 10.21 -3.50
C GLU A 213 -15.06 9.10 -2.73
N LEU A 214 -15.27 7.94 -3.34
CA LEU A 214 -15.83 6.76 -2.67
C LEU A 214 -14.96 6.33 -1.49
N LEU A 215 -13.65 6.30 -1.66
CA LEU A 215 -12.68 5.99 -0.60
C LEU A 215 -12.74 7.02 0.54
N ARG A 216 -12.78 8.33 0.19
CA ARG A 216 -12.91 9.40 1.19
C ARG A 216 -14.19 9.25 2.01
N ASN A 217 -15.31 9.05 1.36
CA ASN A 217 -16.59 8.89 2.02
C ASN A 217 -16.63 7.64 2.89
N ALA A 218 -16.07 6.52 2.42
CA ALA A 218 -15.95 5.29 3.19
C ALA A 218 -15.04 5.45 4.42
N SER A 219 -13.91 6.15 4.29
CA SER A 219 -12.97 6.38 5.39
C SER A 219 -13.55 7.26 6.51
N ASN A 220 -14.56 8.06 6.20
CA ASN A 220 -15.24 8.95 7.16
C ASN A 220 -16.53 8.34 7.74
N MET A 221 -16.93 7.14 7.31
CA MET A 221 -18.08 6.44 7.86
C MET A 221 -17.74 5.83 9.23
N GLY A 222 -18.64 6.04 10.20
CA GLY A 222 -18.47 5.49 11.54
C GLY A 222 -17.65 6.34 12.50
N ASP A 223 -16.84 7.26 12.01
CA ASP A 223 -16.05 8.18 12.84
C ASP A 223 -16.86 9.42 13.22
N LEU A 224 -17.89 9.22 14.05
CA LEU A 224 -18.76 10.29 14.53
C LEU A 224 -18.27 10.80 15.89
N ARG A 225 -18.29 12.12 16.07
CA ARG A 225 -17.94 12.81 17.31
C ARG A 225 -19.02 13.82 17.68
N ASN A 226 -19.27 13.97 18.96
CA ASN A 226 -20.12 15.06 19.43
C ASN A 226 -19.45 16.41 19.18
N CYS A 227 -20.26 17.43 18.91
CA CYS A 227 -19.74 18.79 18.74
C CYS A 227 -18.90 19.21 19.97
N PRO A 228 -17.71 19.81 19.78
CA PRO A 228 -16.84 20.24 20.89
C PRO A 228 -17.49 21.21 21.85
N SER A 229 -18.47 22.00 21.39
CA SER A 229 -19.25 22.93 22.23
C SER A 229 -20.55 22.30 22.77
N ASN A 230 -20.78 21.00 22.58
CA ASN A 230 -22.00 20.30 23.01
C ASN A 230 -23.31 20.95 22.52
N CYS A 231 -23.34 21.51 21.31
CA CYS A 231 -24.55 22.10 20.73
C CYS A 231 -25.58 21.06 20.25
N GLY A 232 -25.33 19.77 20.47
CA GLY A 232 -26.23 18.67 20.08
C GLY A 232 -25.96 18.06 18.72
N GLU A 233 -25.05 18.66 17.92
CA GLU A 233 -24.70 18.15 16.62
C GLU A 233 -23.69 16.98 16.73
N VAL A 234 -23.86 16.00 15.84
CA VAL A 234 -22.90 14.89 15.65
C VAL A 234 -22.11 15.14 14.36
N LEU A 235 -20.81 15.20 14.48
CA LEU A 235 -19.90 15.62 13.43
C LEU A 235 -19.08 14.44 12.87
N ARG A 236 -18.75 14.53 11.59
CA ARG A 236 -17.79 13.64 10.97
C ARG A 236 -16.37 14.21 11.07
N ILE A 237 -15.42 13.32 11.28
CA ILE A 237 -14.00 13.65 11.26
C ILE A 237 -13.58 14.05 9.84
N ARG A 238 -12.80 15.12 9.75
CA ARG A 238 -12.17 15.58 8.51
C ARG A 238 -10.69 15.27 8.58
N ARG A 239 -10.17 14.52 7.60
CA ARG A 239 -8.74 14.22 7.49
C ARG A 239 -8.09 15.15 6.47
N VAL A 240 -7.05 15.84 6.93
CA VAL A 240 -6.28 16.81 6.12
C VAL A 240 -4.87 16.25 5.91
N LEU A 241 -4.48 16.12 4.64
CA LEU A 241 -3.12 15.70 4.27
C LEU A 241 -2.20 16.92 4.22
N MET A 242 -1.08 16.85 4.97
CA MET A 242 -0.14 17.93 5.16
C MET A 242 1.08 17.88 4.25
N ASN A 243 1.32 16.74 3.59
CA ASN A 243 2.51 16.53 2.75
C ASN A 243 2.14 15.92 1.40
N SER A 244 3.16 15.72 0.56
CA SER A 244 3.05 15.10 -0.77
C SER A 244 3.81 13.77 -0.78
N PRO A 245 3.21 12.64 -0.36
CA PRO A 245 3.87 11.34 -0.41
C PRO A 245 4.15 10.93 -1.86
N GLU A 246 5.30 10.30 -2.08
CA GLU A 246 5.67 9.82 -3.42
C GLU A 246 4.95 8.52 -3.80
N ILE A 247 4.55 7.74 -2.81
CA ILE A 247 3.81 6.49 -2.96
C ILE A 247 2.65 6.51 -1.96
N VAL A 248 1.44 6.29 -2.45
CA VAL A 248 0.27 6.15 -1.59
C VAL A 248 -0.12 4.68 -1.54
N SER A 249 -0.17 4.14 -0.33
CA SER A 249 -0.61 2.77 -0.07
C SER A 249 -1.99 2.77 0.58
N ILE A 250 -2.93 2.04 0.01
CA ILE A 250 -4.29 1.90 0.51
C ILE A 250 -4.52 0.44 0.90
N GLY A 251 -4.97 0.20 2.12
CA GLY A 251 -5.37 -1.10 2.63
C GLY A 251 -6.89 -1.19 2.68
N LEU A 252 -7.47 -2.09 1.89
CA LEU A 252 -8.89 -2.39 1.98
C LEU A 252 -9.08 -3.48 3.03
N VAL A 253 -9.72 -3.13 4.15
CA VAL A 253 -9.95 -4.01 5.29
C VAL A 253 -11.31 -4.67 5.16
N TRP A 254 -11.32 -6.00 5.17
CA TRP A 254 -12.54 -6.79 5.13
C TRP A 254 -13.03 -7.00 6.57
N ASP A 255 -14.04 -6.26 6.97
CA ASP A 255 -14.60 -6.22 8.32
C ASP A 255 -15.98 -6.90 8.45
N SER A 256 -16.47 -7.55 7.38
CA SER A 256 -17.71 -8.33 7.41
C SER A 256 -17.60 -9.63 6.63
N ASP A 257 -18.42 -10.63 7.01
CA ASP A 257 -18.55 -11.90 6.31
C ASP A 257 -19.44 -11.82 5.03
N HIS A 258 -19.88 -10.62 4.66
CA HIS A 258 -20.72 -10.39 3.48
C HIS A 258 -19.89 -10.51 2.20
N SER A 259 -19.75 -11.74 1.70
CA SER A 259 -19.09 -12.02 0.44
C SER A 259 -19.80 -11.43 -0.78
N ASP A 260 -21.09 -11.12 -0.65
CA ASP A 260 -21.95 -10.67 -1.74
C ASP A 260 -21.58 -9.27 -2.24
N LEU A 261 -20.97 -8.44 -1.38
CA LEU A 261 -20.54 -7.07 -1.71
C LEU A 261 -19.16 -7.00 -2.36
N VAL A 262 -18.45 -8.12 -2.49
CA VAL A 262 -17.10 -8.16 -3.09
C VAL A 262 -17.11 -7.67 -4.53
N GLU A 263 -18.12 -8.08 -5.29
CA GLU A 263 -18.27 -7.71 -6.69
C GLU A 263 -18.49 -6.20 -6.86
N ASP A 264 -19.31 -5.59 -6.00
CA ASP A 264 -19.56 -4.15 -6.01
C ASP A 264 -18.30 -3.34 -5.67
N VAL A 265 -17.50 -3.78 -4.68
CA VAL A 265 -16.20 -3.16 -4.38
C VAL A 265 -15.26 -3.23 -5.57
N ILE A 266 -15.15 -4.41 -6.19
CA ILE A 266 -14.27 -4.61 -7.34
C ILE A 266 -14.69 -3.72 -8.52
N HIS A 267 -15.97 -3.60 -8.77
CA HIS A 267 -16.49 -2.73 -9.83
C HIS A 267 -16.25 -1.24 -9.55
N SER A 268 -16.14 -0.84 -8.28
CA SER A 268 -15.83 0.54 -7.89
C SER A 268 -14.33 0.87 -7.94
N LEU A 269 -13.44 -0.14 -8.06
CA LEU A 269 -12.00 0.09 -8.11
C LEU A 269 -11.58 0.88 -9.35
N GLY A 270 -10.91 2.01 -9.12
CA GLY A 270 -10.29 2.80 -10.16
C GLY A 270 -8.78 2.52 -10.26
N THR A 271 -8.21 2.82 -11.41
CA THR A 271 -6.76 2.73 -11.66
C THR A 271 -6.04 4.08 -11.54
N CYS A 272 -6.79 5.14 -11.28
CA CYS A 272 -6.31 6.49 -11.10
C CYS A 272 -7.12 7.20 -10.01
N LEU A 273 -6.47 8.04 -9.21
CA LEU A 273 -7.14 8.93 -8.26
C LEU A 273 -6.29 10.19 -8.00
N ARG A 274 -6.91 11.22 -7.45
CA ARG A 274 -6.24 12.43 -6.95
C ARG A 274 -6.28 12.45 -5.43
N LEU A 275 -5.20 12.95 -4.82
CA LEU A 275 -5.17 13.10 -3.36
C LEU A 275 -6.24 14.08 -2.84
N GLY A 276 -6.59 15.09 -3.65
CA GLY A 276 -7.70 16.00 -3.35
C GLY A 276 -9.07 15.33 -3.31
N ASP A 277 -9.24 14.19 -3.99
CA ASP A 277 -10.47 13.40 -3.95
C ASP A 277 -10.48 12.43 -2.74
N LEU A 278 -9.29 11.95 -2.32
CA LEU A 278 -9.13 10.99 -1.22
C LEU A 278 -9.23 11.63 0.17
N PHE A 279 -8.70 12.83 0.34
CA PHE A 279 -8.71 13.55 1.61
C PHE A 279 -9.62 14.78 1.57
N TYR A 280 -10.17 15.17 2.72
CA TYR A 280 -11.01 16.36 2.83
C TYR A 280 -10.30 17.63 2.30
N ARG A 281 -9.01 17.75 2.62
CA ARG A 281 -8.13 18.81 2.15
C ARG A 281 -6.71 18.30 2.00
N VAL A 282 -6.00 18.82 1.02
CA VAL A 282 -4.55 18.63 0.84
C VAL A 282 -3.91 20.02 0.88
N THR A 283 -2.97 20.23 1.80
CA THR A 283 -2.38 21.57 2.01
C THR A 283 -1.44 21.97 0.89
N GLU A 284 -0.73 21.02 0.29
CA GLU A 284 0.14 21.28 -0.84
C GLU A 284 -0.65 21.25 -2.16
N GLU A 285 -0.75 22.38 -2.84
CA GLU A 285 -1.48 22.53 -4.11
C GLU A 285 -0.99 21.53 -5.18
N ARG A 286 0.32 21.33 -5.25
CA ARG A 286 0.93 20.39 -6.19
C ARG A 286 0.50 18.95 -5.94
N ALA A 287 0.40 18.57 -4.68
CA ALA A 287 -0.08 17.25 -4.28
C ALA A 287 -1.58 17.09 -4.55
N ARG A 288 -2.36 18.14 -4.30
CA ARG A 288 -3.82 18.15 -4.52
C ARG A 288 -4.19 17.85 -5.96
N GLN A 289 -3.44 18.40 -6.92
CA GLN A 289 -3.71 18.25 -8.36
C GLN A 289 -3.04 17.02 -8.98
N ALA A 290 -2.11 16.36 -8.25
CA ALA A 290 -1.40 15.21 -8.79
C ALA A 290 -2.33 14.02 -9.02
N GLU A 291 -2.30 13.47 -10.22
CA GLU A 291 -2.93 12.20 -10.52
C GLU A 291 -2.01 11.05 -10.10
N LEU A 292 -2.54 10.11 -9.34
CA LEU A 292 -1.88 8.91 -8.89
C LEU A 292 -2.39 7.71 -9.69
N TYR A 293 -1.48 6.87 -10.17
CA TYR A 293 -1.80 5.70 -10.97
C TYR A 293 -1.50 4.42 -10.21
N LEU A 294 -2.40 3.46 -10.32
CA LEU A 294 -2.22 2.12 -9.77
C LEU A 294 -1.00 1.44 -10.41
N VAL A 295 -0.06 1.01 -9.58
CA VAL A 295 1.14 0.28 -10.03
C VAL A 295 1.29 -1.08 -9.40
N GLY A 296 0.67 -1.34 -8.26
CA GLY A 296 0.76 -2.63 -7.58
C GLY A 296 -0.47 -2.93 -6.75
N MET A 297 -0.85 -4.19 -6.72
CA MET A 297 -1.97 -4.68 -5.93
C MET A 297 -1.63 -6.04 -5.33
N VAL A 298 -1.83 -6.19 -4.01
CA VAL A 298 -1.75 -7.46 -3.30
C VAL A 298 -3.17 -7.94 -3.07
N CYS A 299 -3.42 -9.17 -3.46
CA CYS A 299 -4.73 -9.83 -3.33
C CYS A 299 -4.64 -11.01 -2.37
N TYR A 300 -5.70 -11.20 -1.58
CA TYR A 300 -5.88 -12.36 -0.73
C TYR A 300 -7.11 -13.14 -1.16
N TYR A 301 -6.93 -14.42 -1.49
CA TYR A 301 -8.00 -15.31 -1.87
C TYR A 301 -7.68 -16.75 -1.46
N GLY A 302 -8.66 -17.46 -0.93
CA GLY A 302 -8.50 -18.89 -0.60
C GLY A 302 -7.37 -19.18 0.39
N LYS A 303 -7.15 -18.30 1.38
CA LYS A 303 -6.04 -18.37 2.35
C LYS A 303 -4.65 -18.24 1.68
N HIS A 304 -4.56 -17.49 0.61
CA HIS A 304 -3.32 -17.27 -0.11
C HIS A 304 -3.18 -15.84 -0.61
N TYR A 305 -1.94 -15.30 -0.59
CA TYR A 305 -1.60 -13.98 -1.10
C TYR A 305 -0.89 -14.07 -2.44
N SER A 306 -1.24 -13.16 -3.33
CA SER A 306 -0.57 -12.97 -4.61
C SER A 306 -0.47 -11.49 -4.96
N THR A 307 0.39 -11.14 -5.90
CA THR A 307 0.67 -9.74 -6.25
C THR A 307 0.54 -9.52 -7.75
N PHE A 308 -0.10 -8.44 -8.12
CA PHE A 308 -0.02 -7.86 -9.46
C PHE A 308 0.83 -6.60 -9.41
N PHE A 309 1.72 -6.43 -10.37
CA PHE A 309 2.54 -5.22 -10.48
C PHE A 309 2.72 -4.80 -11.93
N PHE A 310 2.57 -3.49 -12.20
CA PHE A 310 2.78 -2.91 -13.52
C PHE A 310 4.25 -2.63 -13.77
N GLN A 311 4.85 -3.35 -14.68
CA GLN A 311 6.23 -3.13 -15.09
C GLN A 311 6.30 -2.06 -16.17
N THR A 312 6.75 -0.88 -15.77
CA THR A 312 6.81 0.31 -16.63
C THR A 312 7.72 0.14 -17.84
N LYS A 313 8.79 -0.66 -17.72
CA LYS A 313 9.74 -0.89 -18.81
C LYS A 313 9.14 -1.67 -19.98
N ILE A 314 8.33 -2.67 -19.69
CA ILE A 314 7.67 -3.52 -20.71
C ILE A 314 6.20 -3.12 -20.92
N ARG A 315 5.68 -2.19 -20.12
CA ARG A 315 4.29 -1.72 -20.13
C ARG A 315 3.28 -2.86 -19.99
N LYS A 316 3.56 -3.82 -19.12
CA LYS A 316 2.72 -4.98 -18.86
C LYS A 316 2.50 -5.20 -17.38
N TRP A 317 1.33 -5.72 -17.06
CA TRP A 317 1.05 -6.25 -15.73
C TRP A 317 1.68 -7.63 -15.59
N MET A 318 2.35 -7.84 -14.48
CA MET A 318 2.92 -9.11 -14.08
C MET A 318 2.18 -9.63 -12.86
N TYR A 319 1.88 -10.90 -12.88
CA TYR A 319 1.31 -11.65 -11.75
C TYR A 319 2.38 -12.48 -11.08
N PHE A 320 2.48 -12.34 -9.77
CA PHE A 320 3.42 -13.03 -8.90
C PHE A 320 2.64 -13.87 -7.91
N ASP A 321 2.83 -15.16 -7.96
CA ASP A 321 2.22 -16.17 -7.10
C ASP A 321 3.36 -17.07 -6.59
N ASP A 322 4.00 -16.64 -5.51
CA ASP A 322 5.23 -17.22 -4.98
C ASP A 322 6.27 -17.47 -6.09
N ALA A 323 6.58 -18.74 -6.38
CA ALA A 323 7.54 -19.14 -7.42
C ALA A 323 7.04 -18.89 -8.85
N HIS A 324 5.72 -18.76 -9.04
CA HIS A 324 5.11 -18.62 -10.35
C HIS A 324 5.00 -17.15 -10.74
N VAL A 325 5.60 -16.82 -11.89
CA VAL A 325 5.55 -15.47 -12.46
C VAL A 325 5.05 -15.56 -13.89
N LYS A 326 4.02 -14.79 -14.20
CA LYS A 326 3.44 -14.74 -15.56
C LYS A 326 2.98 -13.33 -15.91
N GLU A 327 2.85 -13.06 -17.21
CA GLU A 327 2.13 -11.88 -17.67
C GLU A 327 0.66 -12.01 -17.24
N GLY A 328 0.12 -10.95 -16.63
CA GLY A 328 -1.26 -10.86 -16.20
C GLY A 328 -2.02 -9.80 -16.99
N LEU A 329 -3.34 -9.94 -17.02
CA LEU A 329 -4.23 -8.86 -17.44
C LEU A 329 -4.46 -7.93 -16.24
N ILE A 330 -5.01 -6.73 -16.50
CA ILE A 330 -5.33 -5.77 -15.44
C ILE A 330 -6.15 -6.46 -14.33
N PRO A 331 -5.74 -6.33 -13.05
CA PRO A 331 -6.32 -7.10 -11.93
C PRO A 331 -7.84 -7.04 -11.80
N VAL A 332 -8.45 -5.93 -12.20
CA VAL A 332 -9.91 -5.71 -12.10
C VAL A 332 -10.71 -6.78 -12.87
N PHE A 333 -10.17 -7.33 -13.96
CA PHE A 333 -10.85 -8.38 -14.74
C PHE A 333 -10.55 -9.81 -14.27
N VAL A 334 -9.42 -10.03 -13.61
CA VAL A 334 -9.00 -11.39 -13.19
C VAL A 334 -9.78 -11.87 -11.98
N VAL A 335 -10.16 -10.96 -11.09
CA VAL A 335 -10.94 -11.30 -9.89
C VAL A 335 -12.38 -11.70 -10.26
N LEU A 336 -12.93 -11.18 -11.36
CA LEU A 336 -14.27 -11.53 -11.85
C LEU A 336 -14.33 -12.90 -12.52
N LYS A 337 -13.21 -13.43 -13.07
CA LYS A 337 -13.17 -14.73 -13.76
C LYS A 337 -12.95 -15.93 -12.85
N SER A 338 -12.61 -15.75 -11.59
CA SER A 338 -12.34 -16.86 -10.67
C SER A 338 -13.59 -17.43 -9.98
N LYS A 339 -14.79 -17.04 -10.44
CA LYS A 339 -16.11 -17.59 -10.00
C LYS A 339 -16.74 -18.52 -11.03
N CYS A 340 -15.95 -19.09 -11.96
CA CYS A 340 -16.42 -20.23 -12.78
C CYS A 340 -15.80 -21.52 -12.32
#